data_56d08747ed18bd07dcb71733120087ec
#
_entry.id   56d08747ed18bd07dcb71733120087ec
#
_cell.length_a   1.000
_cell.length_b   1.000
_cell.length_c   1.000
_cell.angle_alpha   90.00
_cell.angle_beta   90.00
_cell.angle_gamma   90.00
#
_symmetry.space_group_name_H-M   'P 1'
#
loop_
_entity.id
_entity.type
_entity.pdbx_description
1 polymer ?
#
loop_
_entity_poly.entity_id
_entity_poly.type
_entity_poly.pdbx_seq_one_letter_code
_entity_poly.pdbx_strand_id
1 'polypeptide(L)'
;MNANLRNFALWVIIVLLLLALFTLFQNPGQRASSQDISFSQLLTEVDQNHVRDVVIQGPEIHGTFTNGSSFQTYAPNDPTLVSRLYNGKVSITAKPPGDNVPWFVSLLVSWLPFIALIGVWIFLSRQMQGGAGKAMGFGKSRAKMLTEAHGRVTFEDVAGVDEAKQDLQEIVEFLRDPGKYQRLGGRIPRGVLLVGPPGTGKTLIARAVAGEANVPFFTISGSDFVEMFVGVGASRVRDMFEQAKKNAPCIIFIDEIDAVGRHRGAGLGGGNDEREQTLNQLLVEMDGFEANEGVILIAATNRPDVLDPALLRPGRFDRQVVVPNPDVVGREQILKVHVRKVPLAPDINLKTIARGTPGFSGADLMNLVNEAALTAARRNKRMVTQAEFEEAKDKVMMGAERKSLVMTEEEKMLTAYHEGGHAIVGLNVIATDPIHKATIIPRGRALGMVMQLPERDKLSMSLEQMTSRLAIMMGGRVAEELVFGREKVTSGASSDIEQATRLARMMVTRWGLSEALGTVSYGENQDEVFLGMSVSRTQNASEATVQKIDTEIRRFVEEGYNEATRILTEKRADLEALAKGLLEFETLSGDEIQDLLKGKKPNRESVLEPATPRTSAVPPAGKPRPRPDPDAGLEPQPQA
;
A
#
# COMPACT_ATOMS: atom_id res chain seq x y z
N MET A 1 -33.76 19.53 -11.28
CA MET A 1 -34.40 19.26 -12.60
C MET A 1 -34.28 17.74 -12.83
N ASN A 2 -35.43 17.05 -12.88
CA ASN A 2 -35.43 15.56 -12.99
C ASN A 2 -34.68 15.11 -14.23
N ALA A 3 -33.88 14.04 -14.11
CA ALA A 3 -33.07 13.49 -15.19
C ALA A 3 -33.89 13.22 -16.47
N ASN A 4 -35.15 12.82 -16.31
CA ASN A 4 -36.10 12.61 -17.39
C ASN A 4 -36.47 13.90 -18.14
N LEU A 5 -36.58 15.05 -17.44
CA LEU A 5 -36.85 16.34 -18.05
C LEU A 5 -35.67 16.88 -18.87
N ARG A 6 -34.44 16.61 -18.41
CA ARG A 6 -33.20 16.97 -19.12
C ARG A 6 -33.03 16.16 -20.39
N ASN A 7 -33.34 14.87 -20.32
CA ASN A 7 -33.28 13.99 -21.50
C ASN A 7 -34.39 14.35 -22.51
N PHE A 8 -35.57 14.69 -22.04
CA PHE A 8 -36.67 15.16 -22.91
C PHE A 8 -36.32 16.49 -23.59
N ALA A 9 -35.74 17.44 -22.87
CA ALA A 9 -35.27 18.70 -23.45
C ALA A 9 -34.18 18.50 -24.50
N LEU A 10 -33.24 17.58 -24.27
CA LEU A 10 -32.24 17.21 -25.27
C LEU A 10 -32.86 16.60 -26.54
N TRP A 11 -33.86 15.74 -26.38
CA TRP A 11 -34.59 15.17 -27.51
C TRP A 11 -35.34 16.23 -28.32
N VAL A 12 -36.00 17.19 -27.66
CA VAL A 12 -36.66 18.32 -28.31
C VAL A 12 -35.66 19.16 -29.10
N ILE A 13 -34.50 19.45 -28.54
CA ILE A 13 -33.43 20.20 -29.23
C ILE A 13 -32.93 19.45 -30.46
N ILE A 14 -32.70 18.15 -30.35
CA ILE A 14 -32.24 17.31 -31.48
C ILE A 14 -33.30 17.29 -32.60
N VAL A 15 -34.56 17.12 -32.25
CA VAL A 15 -35.66 17.15 -33.25
C VAL A 15 -35.79 18.52 -33.91
N LEU A 16 -35.66 19.62 -33.16
CA LEU A 16 -35.67 20.98 -33.73
C LEU A 16 -34.45 21.23 -34.62
N LEU A 17 -33.26 20.72 -34.27
CA LEU A 17 -32.07 20.83 -35.09
C LEU A 17 -32.19 20.01 -36.38
N LEU A 18 -32.78 18.81 -36.33
CA LEU A 18 -33.07 18.00 -37.50
C LEU A 18 -34.12 18.65 -38.40
N LEU A 19 -35.16 19.28 -37.85
CA LEU A 19 -36.16 20.04 -38.60
C LEU A 19 -35.53 21.28 -39.25
N ALA A 20 -34.67 22.01 -38.55
CA ALA A 20 -33.92 23.15 -39.11
C ALA A 20 -32.96 22.71 -40.21
N LEU A 21 -32.26 21.59 -40.04
CA LEU A 21 -31.41 21.02 -41.08
C LEU A 21 -32.22 20.58 -42.29
N PHE A 22 -33.38 19.93 -42.07
CA PHE A 22 -34.30 19.52 -43.14
C PHE A 22 -34.80 20.70 -43.93
N THR A 23 -35.17 21.83 -43.29
CA THR A 23 -35.60 23.06 -43.97
C THR A 23 -34.46 23.76 -44.71
N LEU A 24 -33.20 23.62 -44.23
CA LEU A 24 -32.03 24.17 -44.93
C LEU A 24 -31.66 23.38 -46.18
N PHE A 25 -31.92 22.08 -46.22
CA PHE A 25 -31.69 21.22 -47.39
C PHE A 25 -32.87 21.22 -48.38
N GLN A 26 -34.07 21.65 -47.97
CA GLN A 26 -35.16 21.98 -48.88
C GLN A 26 -34.96 23.40 -49.41
N ASN A 27 -33.96 23.62 -50.25
CA ASN A 27 -33.95 24.78 -51.12
C ASN A 27 -35.02 24.53 -52.23
N PRO A 28 -36.18 25.21 -52.15
CA PRO A 28 -36.99 25.37 -53.35
C PRO A 28 -36.21 26.36 -54.21
N GLY A 29 -35.39 25.84 -55.16
CA GLY A 29 -34.94 26.67 -56.26
C GLY A 29 -36.15 27.41 -56.74
N GLN A 30 -36.07 28.73 -56.81
CA GLN A 30 -37.11 29.59 -57.41
C GLN A 30 -37.47 29.00 -58.78
N ARG A 31 -38.53 28.19 -58.84
CA ARG A 31 -39.24 27.91 -60.07
C ARG A 31 -40.02 29.21 -60.31
N ALA A 32 -39.43 30.06 -61.18
CA ALA A 32 -40.23 31.08 -61.83
C ALA A 32 -41.49 30.38 -62.40
N SER A 33 -42.66 30.88 -62.07
CA SER A 33 -43.91 30.30 -62.56
C SER A 33 -43.91 30.29 -64.06
N SER A 34 -43.59 29.13 -64.67
CA SER A 34 -43.72 28.94 -66.11
C SER A 34 -45.22 28.73 -66.39
N GLN A 35 -45.74 29.46 -67.36
CA GLN A 35 -47.10 29.38 -67.78
C GLN A 35 -47.26 28.21 -68.75
N ASP A 36 -48.10 27.22 -68.45
CA ASP A 36 -48.37 26.14 -69.38
C ASP A 36 -49.23 26.66 -70.54
N ILE A 37 -48.71 26.56 -71.75
CA ILE A 37 -49.41 26.97 -72.98
C ILE A 37 -49.57 25.79 -73.90
N SER A 38 -50.69 25.80 -74.74
CA SER A 38 -50.90 24.78 -75.72
C SER A 38 -49.88 24.91 -76.84
N PHE A 39 -49.56 23.74 -77.52
CA PHE A 39 -48.62 23.72 -78.63
C PHE A 39 -49.11 24.62 -79.79
N SER A 40 -50.42 24.73 -80.02
CA SER A 40 -50.95 25.63 -81.03
C SER A 40 -50.75 27.12 -80.68
N GLN A 41 -50.83 27.45 -79.37
CA GLN A 41 -50.49 28.83 -78.88
C GLN A 41 -49.03 29.14 -79.10
N LEU A 42 -48.09 28.20 -78.79
CA LEU A 42 -46.69 28.36 -79.07
C LEU A 42 -46.48 28.69 -80.58
N LEU A 43 -47.07 27.95 -81.48
CA LEU A 43 -46.91 28.20 -82.94
C LEU A 43 -47.43 29.61 -83.32
N THR A 44 -48.53 30.05 -82.76
CA THR A 44 -49.09 31.39 -83.02
C THR A 44 -48.17 32.50 -82.47
N GLU A 45 -47.62 32.32 -81.28
CA GLU A 45 -46.70 33.31 -80.69
C GLU A 45 -45.34 33.32 -81.38
N VAL A 46 -44.89 32.19 -81.98
CA VAL A 46 -43.70 32.13 -82.79
C VAL A 46 -43.93 32.88 -84.12
N ASP A 47 -45.05 32.68 -84.79
CA ASP A 47 -45.39 33.39 -85.99
C ASP A 47 -45.56 34.89 -85.81
N GLN A 48 -45.91 35.35 -84.60
CA GLN A 48 -46.00 36.75 -84.19
C GLN A 48 -44.67 37.33 -83.69
N ASN A 49 -43.55 36.56 -83.67
CA ASN A 49 -42.22 36.95 -83.15
C ASN A 49 -42.21 37.31 -81.67
N HIS A 50 -43.08 36.80 -80.84
CA HIS A 50 -43.17 37.05 -79.42
C HIS A 50 -42.35 36.10 -78.57
N VAL A 51 -41.71 35.05 -79.19
CA VAL A 51 -40.87 34.08 -78.48
C VAL A 51 -39.39 34.45 -78.65
N ARG A 52 -38.66 34.54 -77.58
CA ARG A 52 -37.27 34.93 -77.53
C ARG A 52 -36.32 33.72 -77.68
N ASP A 53 -36.48 32.74 -76.75
CA ASP A 53 -35.67 31.52 -76.79
C ASP A 53 -36.51 30.29 -76.44
N VAL A 54 -36.03 29.11 -76.88
CA VAL A 54 -36.68 27.84 -76.67
C VAL A 54 -35.65 26.78 -76.41
N VAL A 55 -35.87 25.99 -75.33
CA VAL A 55 -35.10 24.82 -74.95
C VAL A 55 -35.96 23.56 -75.23
N ILE A 56 -35.51 22.74 -76.09
CA ILE A 56 -36.18 21.46 -76.44
C ILE A 56 -35.50 20.32 -75.68
N GLN A 57 -36.27 19.62 -74.88
CA GLN A 57 -35.78 18.48 -74.11
C GLN A 57 -36.69 17.27 -74.33
N GLY A 58 -36.34 16.47 -75.32
CA GLY A 58 -37.27 15.43 -75.83
C GLY A 58 -38.59 16.04 -76.28
N PRO A 59 -39.76 15.58 -75.82
CA PRO A 59 -41.06 16.15 -76.12
C PRO A 59 -41.45 17.42 -75.40
N GLU A 60 -40.68 17.84 -74.34
CA GLU A 60 -40.93 19.02 -73.56
C GLU A 60 -40.18 20.21 -74.13
N ILE A 61 -40.91 21.34 -74.24
CA ILE A 61 -40.38 22.58 -74.76
C ILE A 61 -40.57 23.63 -73.65
N HIS A 62 -39.46 24.21 -73.22
CA HIS A 62 -39.45 25.35 -72.29
C HIS A 62 -38.95 26.57 -73.08
N GLY A 63 -39.57 27.72 -72.87
CA GLY A 63 -39.12 28.91 -73.55
C GLY A 63 -39.44 30.16 -72.78
N THR A 64 -38.89 31.31 -73.27
CA THR A 64 -39.21 32.61 -72.73
C THR A 64 -39.76 33.51 -73.83
N PHE A 65 -40.83 34.24 -73.50
CA PHE A 65 -41.36 35.27 -74.38
C PHE A 65 -40.50 36.54 -74.35
N THR A 66 -40.66 37.42 -75.32
CA THR A 66 -39.99 38.71 -75.39
C THR A 66 -40.31 39.65 -74.22
N ASN A 67 -41.40 39.42 -73.52
CA ASN A 67 -41.82 40.13 -72.29
C ASN A 67 -41.13 39.61 -71.01
N GLY A 68 -40.28 38.54 -71.11
CA GLY A 68 -39.55 37.92 -69.99
C GLY A 68 -40.32 36.88 -69.21
N SER A 69 -41.58 36.51 -69.55
CA SER A 69 -42.32 35.45 -68.92
C SER A 69 -41.90 34.08 -69.50
N SER A 70 -41.76 33.07 -68.63
CA SER A 70 -41.38 31.73 -69.03
C SER A 70 -42.62 30.89 -69.34
N PHE A 71 -42.55 30.05 -70.36
CA PHE A 71 -43.64 29.11 -70.71
C PHE A 71 -43.10 27.70 -70.84
N GLN A 72 -44.01 26.74 -70.67
CA GLN A 72 -43.76 25.33 -70.91
C GLN A 72 -44.87 24.76 -71.79
N THR A 73 -44.50 23.91 -72.76
CA THR A 73 -45.46 23.20 -73.61
C THR A 73 -44.92 21.83 -73.98
N TYR A 74 -45.78 20.98 -74.45
CA TYR A 74 -45.46 19.62 -74.98
C TYR A 74 -45.63 19.56 -76.46
N ALA A 75 -44.57 19.26 -77.20
CA ALA A 75 -44.64 19.16 -78.64
C ALA A 75 -44.87 17.72 -79.07
N PRO A 76 -45.86 17.47 -79.98
CA PRO A 76 -45.92 16.23 -80.70
C PRO A 76 -44.71 16.17 -81.66
N ASN A 77 -44.34 14.93 -82.10
CA ASN A 77 -43.28 14.74 -83.12
C ASN A 77 -43.59 15.47 -84.40
N ASP A 78 -43.32 16.73 -84.48
CA ASP A 78 -43.51 17.59 -85.66
C ASP A 78 -42.16 17.90 -86.34
N PRO A 79 -41.85 17.30 -87.48
CA PRO A 79 -40.56 17.56 -88.19
C PRO A 79 -40.40 19.02 -88.68
N THR A 80 -41.51 19.76 -88.76
CA THR A 80 -41.50 21.15 -89.24
C THR A 80 -41.26 22.21 -88.14
N LEU A 81 -41.35 21.80 -86.85
CA LEU A 81 -41.24 22.68 -85.70
C LEU A 81 -39.90 23.48 -85.66
N VAL A 82 -38.80 22.77 -85.87
CA VAL A 82 -37.45 23.41 -85.85
C VAL A 82 -37.33 24.42 -86.98
N SER A 83 -37.87 24.11 -88.16
CA SER A 83 -37.84 25.03 -89.31
C SER A 83 -38.71 26.29 -89.06
N ARG A 84 -39.87 26.13 -88.44
CA ARG A 84 -40.73 27.26 -88.06
C ARG A 84 -40.07 28.17 -86.97
N LEU A 85 -39.49 27.57 -85.90
CA LEU A 85 -38.76 28.29 -84.89
C LEU A 85 -37.57 29.06 -85.45
N TYR A 86 -36.85 28.44 -86.42
CA TYR A 86 -35.71 29.07 -87.10
C TYR A 86 -36.16 30.25 -87.97
N ASN A 87 -37.21 30.11 -88.69
CA ASN A 87 -37.79 31.18 -89.53
C ASN A 87 -38.32 32.37 -88.66
N GLY A 88 -38.86 32.07 -87.48
CA GLY A 88 -39.29 33.04 -86.46
C GLY A 88 -38.11 33.70 -85.73
N LYS A 89 -36.85 33.43 -86.06
CA LYS A 89 -35.64 33.96 -85.42
C LYS A 89 -35.56 33.70 -83.90
N VAL A 90 -36.12 32.60 -83.43
CA VAL A 90 -36.09 32.13 -82.09
C VAL A 90 -34.77 31.42 -81.80
N SER A 91 -34.10 31.70 -80.65
CA SER A 91 -32.90 30.96 -80.24
C SER A 91 -33.28 29.56 -79.77
N ILE A 92 -32.74 28.53 -80.43
CA ILE A 92 -33.06 27.12 -80.13
C ILE A 92 -31.91 26.43 -79.43
N THR A 93 -32.16 25.89 -78.24
CA THR A 93 -31.20 25.05 -77.48
C THR A 93 -31.80 23.63 -77.36
N ALA A 94 -31.10 22.59 -77.79
CA ALA A 94 -31.52 21.22 -77.54
C ALA A 94 -30.75 20.58 -76.38
N LYS A 95 -31.46 19.91 -75.47
CA LYS A 95 -30.89 19.12 -74.38
C LYS A 95 -31.29 17.66 -74.53
N PRO A 96 -30.42 16.72 -74.13
CA PRO A 96 -30.80 15.29 -74.16
C PRO A 96 -31.96 15.05 -73.21
N PRO A 97 -32.84 14.06 -73.47
CA PRO A 97 -33.91 13.64 -72.54
C PRO A 97 -33.26 13.21 -71.22
N GLY A 98 -33.76 13.72 -70.04
CA GLY A 98 -33.25 13.36 -68.78
C GLY A 98 -33.42 11.87 -68.48
N ASP A 99 -32.37 11.25 -67.93
CA ASP A 99 -32.45 9.89 -67.43
C ASP A 99 -33.45 9.85 -66.28
N ASN A 100 -34.54 9.13 -66.44
CA ASN A 100 -35.50 8.86 -65.34
C ASN A 100 -34.88 7.88 -64.37
N VAL A 101 -34.15 8.38 -63.38
CA VAL A 101 -33.68 7.57 -62.25
C VAL A 101 -34.93 7.00 -61.56
N PRO A 102 -35.07 5.67 -61.42
CA PRO A 102 -36.22 5.08 -60.75
C PRO A 102 -36.48 5.72 -59.40
N TRP A 103 -37.72 6.07 -59.09
CA TRP A 103 -38.11 6.81 -57.88
C TRP A 103 -37.62 6.17 -56.59
N PHE A 104 -37.48 4.84 -56.54
CA PHE A 104 -36.97 4.12 -55.36
C PHE A 104 -35.47 4.35 -55.16
N VAL A 105 -34.67 4.60 -56.19
CA VAL A 105 -33.24 4.93 -56.09
C VAL A 105 -33.06 6.31 -55.51
N SER A 106 -33.85 7.30 -55.92
CA SER A 106 -33.82 8.64 -55.35
C SER A 106 -34.26 8.65 -53.91
N LEU A 107 -35.25 7.82 -53.52
CA LEU A 107 -35.71 7.64 -52.16
C LEU A 107 -34.60 6.96 -51.32
N LEU A 108 -33.93 5.94 -51.81
CA LEU A 108 -32.85 5.24 -51.12
C LEU A 108 -31.67 6.16 -50.88
N VAL A 109 -31.27 6.96 -51.86
CA VAL A 109 -30.18 7.95 -51.72
C VAL A 109 -30.55 9.05 -50.71
N SER A 110 -31.80 9.50 -50.69
CA SER A 110 -32.30 10.49 -49.74
C SER A 110 -32.35 9.97 -48.31
N TRP A 111 -32.63 8.68 -48.09
CA TRP A 111 -32.70 8.06 -46.76
C TRP A 111 -31.38 7.53 -46.26
N LEU A 112 -30.36 7.34 -47.11
CA LEU A 112 -29.06 6.79 -46.75
C LEU A 112 -28.35 7.57 -45.62
N PRO A 113 -28.35 8.91 -45.57
CA PRO A 113 -27.78 9.67 -44.45
C PRO A 113 -28.51 9.40 -43.15
N PHE A 114 -29.86 9.24 -43.18
CA PHE A 114 -30.65 8.95 -41.98
C PHE A 114 -30.39 7.55 -41.45
N ILE A 115 -30.28 6.55 -42.34
CA ILE A 115 -29.92 5.18 -41.96
C ILE A 115 -28.51 5.12 -41.38
N ALA A 116 -27.56 5.84 -41.97
CA ALA A 116 -26.20 5.94 -41.44
C ALA A 116 -26.18 6.59 -40.06
N LEU A 117 -26.97 7.67 -39.83
CA LEU A 117 -27.08 8.36 -38.56
C LEU A 117 -27.69 7.46 -37.47
N ILE A 118 -28.73 6.70 -37.81
CA ILE A 118 -29.34 5.68 -36.93
C ILE A 118 -28.33 4.58 -36.61
N GLY A 119 -27.57 4.10 -37.61
CA GLY A 119 -26.49 3.11 -37.40
C GLY A 119 -25.41 3.60 -36.45
N VAL A 120 -24.92 4.84 -36.63
CA VAL A 120 -23.96 5.47 -35.74
C VAL A 120 -24.57 5.65 -34.35
N TRP A 121 -25.85 6.03 -34.25
CA TRP A 121 -26.51 6.18 -32.94
C TRP A 121 -26.66 4.83 -32.22
N ILE A 122 -27.05 3.77 -32.90
CA ILE A 122 -27.11 2.41 -32.34
C ILE A 122 -25.71 1.94 -31.91
N PHE A 123 -24.68 2.21 -32.71
CA PHE A 123 -23.29 1.90 -32.35
C PHE A 123 -22.83 2.65 -31.07
N LEU A 124 -23.06 3.97 -31.05
CA LEU A 124 -22.73 4.80 -29.86
C LEU A 124 -23.55 4.39 -28.64
N SER A 125 -24.84 4.10 -28.79
CA SER A 125 -25.68 3.66 -27.65
C SER A 125 -25.26 2.29 -27.11
N ARG A 126 -24.82 1.36 -27.97
CA ARG A 126 -24.24 0.08 -27.54
C ARG A 126 -22.90 0.27 -26.83
N GLN A 127 -22.06 1.18 -27.32
CA GLN A 127 -20.79 1.51 -26.67
C GLN A 127 -21.00 2.22 -25.32
N MET A 128 -21.99 3.08 -25.20
CA MET A 128 -22.37 3.72 -23.92
C MET A 128 -23.00 2.74 -22.93
N GLN A 129 -23.79 1.76 -23.37
CA GLN A 129 -24.32 0.71 -22.51
C GLN A 129 -23.23 -0.23 -21.99
N GLY A 130 -22.19 -0.50 -22.77
CA GLY A 130 -21.00 -1.23 -22.33
C GLY A 130 -20.17 -0.47 -21.29
N GLY A 131 -20.18 0.86 -21.30
CA GLY A 131 -19.52 1.73 -20.32
C GLY A 131 -20.32 1.92 -19.03
N ALA A 132 -21.64 1.99 -19.10
CA ALA A 132 -22.52 2.14 -17.93
C ALA A 132 -22.47 0.91 -17.01
N GLY A 133 -22.27 -0.31 -17.54
CA GLY A 133 -22.06 -1.52 -16.75
C GLY A 133 -20.76 -1.52 -15.95
N LYS A 134 -19.70 -0.86 -16.43
CA LYS A 134 -18.45 -0.67 -15.68
C LYS A 134 -18.58 0.42 -14.61
N ALA A 135 -19.34 1.46 -14.84
CA ALA A 135 -19.61 2.51 -13.85
C ALA A 135 -20.46 2.01 -12.66
N MET A 136 -21.34 1.03 -12.86
CA MET A 136 -22.08 0.38 -11.77
C MET A 136 -21.24 -0.63 -10.97
N GLY A 137 -20.05 -0.99 -11.43
CA GLY A 137 -19.11 -1.87 -10.71
C GLY A 137 -18.27 -1.19 -9.63
N PHE A 138 -18.22 0.14 -9.55
CA PHE A 138 -17.42 0.87 -8.55
C PHE A 138 -17.89 0.68 -7.10
N GLY A 139 -19.17 0.35 -6.87
CA GLY A 139 -19.73 0.11 -5.55
C GLY A 139 -19.64 -1.34 -5.06
N LYS A 140 -19.13 -2.29 -5.88
CA LYS A 140 -18.99 -3.67 -5.43
C LYS A 140 -17.79 -3.81 -4.49
N SER A 141 -18.00 -4.58 -3.44
CA SER A 141 -16.94 -4.90 -2.47
C SER A 141 -15.75 -5.57 -3.15
N ARG A 142 -14.55 -5.14 -2.77
CA ARG A 142 -13.29 -5.84 -3.11
C ARG A 142 -12.95 -6.94 -2.12
N ALA A 143 -13.86 -7.26 -1.19
CA ALA A 143 -13.66 -8.32 -0.21
C ALA A 143 -13.33 -9.64 -0.93
N LYS A 144 -12.22 -10.24 -0.54
CA LYS A 144 -11.79 -11.54 -1.06
C LYS A 144 -12.35 -12.61 -0.14
N MET A 145 -13.22 -13.46 -0.68
CA MET A 145 -13.60 -14.68 0.00
C MET A 145 -12.46 -15.69 -0.14
N LEU A 146 -11.80 -16.00 0.96
CA LEU A 146 -10.80 -17.05 1.00
C LEU A 146 -11.53 -18.38 1.24
N THR A 147 -11.64 -19.17 0.17
CA THR A 147 -12.12 -20.54 0.22
C THR A 147 -10.95 -21.52 0.43
N GLU A 148 -11.24 -22.76 0.78
CA GLU A 148 -10.26 -23.83 1.12
C GLU A 148 -9.13 -24.07 0.12
N ALA A 149 -9.27 -23.58 -1.13
CA ALA A 149 -8.26 -23.73 -2.19
C ALA A 149 -6.88 -23.10 -1.86
N HIS A 150 -6.79 -22.23 -0.86
CA HIS A 150 -5.54 -21.51 -0.50
C HIS A 150 -4.80 -22.11 0.71
N GLY A 151 -5.16 -23.31 1.17
CA GLY A 151 -4.58 -23.95 2.35
C GLY A 151 -5.23 -23.44 3.65
N ARG A 152 -5.80 -24.34 4.40
CA ARG A 152 -6.44 -24.08 5.69
C ARG A 152 -5.37 -23.71 6.72
N VAL A 153 -5.46 -22.54 7.30
CA VAL A 153 -4.63 -22.10 8.43
C VAL A 153 -5.37 -22.42 9.72
N THR A 154 -4.71 -23.08 10.66
CA THR A 154 -5.26 -23.46 11.96
C THR A 154 -4.45 -22.85 13.11
N PHE A 155 -4.88 -23.05 14.36
CA PHE A 155 -4.13 -22.60 15.53
C PHE A 155 -2.76 -23.28 15.69
N GLU A 156 -2.50 -24.39 15.00
CA GLU A 156 -1.18 -25.02 14.94
C GLU A 156 -0.15 -24.21 14.13
N ASP A 157 -0.63 -23.39 13.20
CA ASP A 157 0.22 -22.51 12.38
C ASP A 157 0.51 -21.17 13.06
N VAL A 158 -0.20 -20.87 14.16
CA VAL A 158 -0.04 -19.67 14.97
C VAL A 158 0.71 -20.04 16.24
N ALA A 159 1.80 -19.37 16.53
CA ALA A 159 2.64 -19.63 17.70
C ALA A 159 2.91 -18.33 18.49
N GLY A 160 3.21 -18.46 19.80
CA GLY A 160 3.67 -17.36 20.63
C GLY A 160 2.63 -16.32 21.01
N VAL A 161 1.34 -16.67 20.96
CA VAL A 161 0.20 -15.80 21.32
C VAL A 161 -0.90 -16.64 21.99
N ASP A 162 -0.52 -17.44 22.99
CA ASP A 162 -1.40 -18.44 23.57
C ASP A 162 -2.60 -17.83 24.29
N GLU A 163 -2.44 -16.67 24.95
CA GLU A 163 -3.53 -15.93 25.60
C GLU A 163 -4.55 -15.44 24.56
N ALA A 164 -4.08 -14.85 23.44
CA ALA A 164 -4.96 -14.41 22.37
C ALA A 164 -5.71 -15.60 21.73
N LYS A 165 -5.06 -16.77 21.60
CA LYS A 165 -5.73 -17.99 21.12
C LYS A 165 -6.83 -18.44 22.07
N GLN A 166 -6.56 -18.42 23.39
CA GLN A 166 -7.52 -18.79 24.40
C GLN A 166 -8.74 -17.88 24.37
N ASP A 167 -8.55 -16.56 24.28
CA ASP A 167 -9.63 -15.59 24.15
C ASP A 167 -10.49 -15.83 22.90
N LEU A 168 -9.85 -16.23 21.80
CA LEU A 168 -10.53 -16.47 20.52
C LEU A 168 -11.13 -17.87 20.40
N GLN A 169 -10.77 -18.82 21.28
CA GLN A 169 -11.30 -20.17 21.29
C GLN A 169 -12.81 -20.19 21.52
N GLU A 170 -13.33 -19.29 22.35
CA GLU A 170 -14.78 -19.16 22.60
C GLU A 170 -15.54 -18.81 21.31
N ILE A 171 -14.92 -18.01 20.43
CA ILE A 171 -15.51 -17.62 19.15
C ILE A 171 -15.55 -18.82 18.20
N VAL A 172 -14.48 -19.62 18.18
CA VAL A 172 -14.41 -20.86 17.40
C VAL A 172 -15.49 -21.83 17.84
N GLU A 173 -15.64 -22.05 19.16
CA GLU A 173 -16.67 -22.94 19.71
C GLU A 173 -18.08 -22.46 19.36
N PHE A 174 -18.33 -21.15 19.43
CA PHE A 174 -19.63 -20.62 19.06
C PHE A 174 -19.94 -20.82 17.58
N LEU A 175 -18.98 -20.51 16.69
CA LEU A 175 -19.20 -20.69 15.25
C LEU A 175 -19.45 -22.16 14.89
N ARG A 176 -18.88 -23.10 15.67
CA ARG A 176 -19.13 -24.55 15.53
C ARG A 176 -20.46 -25.00 16.08
N ASP A 177 -20.85 -24.53 17.28
CA ASP A 177 -22.10 -24.87 17.95
C ASP A 177 -22.74 -23.64 18.64
N PRO A 178 -23.47 -22.80 17.90
CA PRO A 178 -24.17 -21.67 18.47
C PRO A 178 -25.22 -22.03 19.52
N GLY A 179 -25.82 -23.24 19.41
CA GLY A 179 -26.90 -23.70 20.28
C GLY A 179 -26.46 -23.90 21.73
N LYS A 180 -25.21 -24.24 22.00
CA LYS A 180 -24.63 -24.39 23.33
C LYS A 180 -24.75 -23.12 24.17
N TYR A 181 -24.42 -21.98 23.56
CA TYR A 181 -24.39 -20.68 24.23
C TYR A 181 -25.77 -20.06 24.38
N GLN A 182 -26.63 -20.20 23.37
CA GLN A 182 -28.01 -19.70 23.40
C GLN A 182 -28.86 -20.29 24.52
N ARG A 183 -28.69 -21.59 24.83
CA ARG A 183 -29.43 -22.26 25.91
C ARG A 183 -29.16 -21.70 27.30
N LEU A 184 -27.97 -21.10 27.50
CA LEU A 184 -27.56 -20.51 28.78
C LEU A 184 -27.81 -18.98 28.82
N GLY A 185 -28.39 -18.41 27.76
CA GLY A 185 -28.62 -16.95 27.64
C GLY A 185 -27.37 -16.14 27.42
N GLY A 186 -26.23 -16.80 27.14
CA GLY A 186 -24.97 -16.13 26.80
C GLY A 186 -25.06 -15.39 25.46
N ARG A 187 -24.59 -14.16 25.43
CA ARG A 187 -24.47 -13.38 24.21
C ARG A 187 -23.01 -13.34 23.82
N ILE A 188 -22.71 -13.71 22.58
CA ILE A 188 -21.36 -13.64 22.05
C ILE A 188 -21.06 -12.26 21.52
N PRO A 189 -19.81 -11.80 21.62
CA PRO A 189 -19.41 -10.53 21.07
C PRO A 189 -19.66 -10.52 19.55
N ARG A 190 -20.32 -9.46 19.07
CA ARG A 190 -20.57 -9.25 17.63
C ARG A 190 -19.29 -8.90 16.89
N GLY A 191 -18.37 -8.23 17.58
CA GLY A 191 -17.12 -7.79 17.04
C GLY A 191 -15.96 -7.98 18.01
N VAL A 192 -14.80 -8.31 17.44
CA VAL A 192 -13.52 -8.46 18.13
C VAL A 192 -12.50 -7.53 17.50
N LEU A 193 -11.84 -6.73 18.32
CA LEU A 193 -10.75 -5.88 17.89
C LEU A 193 -9.41 -6.50 18.31
N LEU A 194 -8.59 -6.87 17.32
CA LEU A 194 -7.21 -7.30 17.53
C LEU A 194 -6.29 -6.10 17.58
N VAL A 195 -5.64 -5.90 18.71
CA VAL A 195 -4.76 -4.75 18.97
C VAL A 195 -3.33 -5.23 19.18
N GLY A 196 -2.35 -4.57 18.59
CA GLY A 196 -0.94 -4.89 18.84
C GLY A 196 0.01 -4.32 17.79
N PRO A 197 1.33 -4.41 18.02
CA PRO A 197 2.34 -3.93 17.09
C PRO A 197 2.23 -4.55 15.69
N PRO A 198 2.77 -3.92 14.65
CA PRO A 198 2.82 -4.51 13.32
C PRO A 198 3.65 -5.81 13.32
N GLY A 199 3.26 -6.76 12.47
CA GLY A 199 4.00 -8.02 12.33
C GLY A 199 3.76 -9.08 13.43
N THR A 200 2.87 -8.84 14.41
CA THR A 200 2.58 -9.81 15.49
C THR A 200 1.64 -10.94 15.09
N GLY A 201 1.12 -10.94 13.85
CA GLY A 201 0.30 -12.04 13.33
C GLY A 201 -1.21 -11.85 13.49
N LYS A 202 -1.71 -10.62 13.68
CA LYS A 202 -3.15 -10.32 13.81
C LYS A 202 -4.00 -10.88 12.67
N THR A 203 -3.58 -10.68 11.44
CA THR A 203 -4.25 -11.22 10.25
C THR A 203 -4.16 -12.75 10.20
N LEU A 204 -3.05 -13.33 10.65
CA LEU A 204 -2.84 -14.78 10.68
C LEU A 204 -3.76 -15.46 11.70
N ILE A 205 -3.88 -14.91 12.93
CA ILE A 205 -4.75 -15.45 13.96
C ILE A 205 -6.23 -15.35 13.57
N ALA A 206 -6.65 -14.24 12.92
CA ALA A 206 -8.02 -14.10 12.41
C ALA A 206 -8.35 -15.19 11.37
N ARG A 207 -7.41 -15.47 10.47
CA ARG A 207 -7.54 -16.58 9.50
C ARG A 207 -7.57 -17.94 10.18
N ALA A 208 -6.76 -18.12 11.24
CA ALA A 208 -6.73 -19.36 11.99
C ALA A 208 -8.06 -19.62 12.72
N VAL A 209 -8.71 -18.58 13.26
CA VAL A 209 -10.05 -18.69 13.85
C VAL A 209 -11.06 -19.21 12.83
N ALA A 210 -11.07 -18.64 11.62
CA ALA A 210 -11.96 -19.09 10.55
C ALA A 210 -11.66 -20.52 10.11
N GLY A 211 -10.37 -20.84 9.94
CA GLY A 211 -9.94 -22.19 9.60
C GLY A 211 -10.28 -23.19 10.70
N GLU A 212 -10.07 -22.86 11.96
CA GLU A 212 -10.41 -23.73 13.09
C GLU A 212 -11.91 -23.95 13.21
N ALA A 213 -12.72 -22.90 13.01
CA ALA A 213 -14.18 -22.98 13.01
C ALA A 213 -14.77 -23.62 11.74
N ASN A 214 -13.98 -23.75 10.68
CA ASN A 214 -14.40 -24.22 9.35
C ASN A 214 -15.50 -23.37 8.72
N VAL A 215 -15.34 -22.05 8.76
CA VAL A 215 -16.29 -21.09 8.21
C VAL A 215 -15.64 -20.21 7.13
N PRO A 216 -16.42 -19.66 6.18
CA PRO A 216 -15.92 -18.71 5.20
C PRO A 216 -15.27 -17.48 5.83
N PHE A 217 -14.19 -16.99 5.22
CA PHE A 217 -13.44 -15.82 5.67
C PHE A 217 -13.44 -14.74 4.59
N PHE A 218 -14.08 -13.62 4.90
CA PHE A 218 -14.09 -12.43 4.05
C PHE A 218 -13.04 -11.46 4.56
N THR A 219 -12.09 -11.07 3.72
CA THR A 219 -11.02 -10.12 4.12
C THR A 219 -11.04 -8.89 3.25
N ILE A 220 -10.87 -7.74 3.89
CA ILE A 220 -10.74 -6.43 3.27
C ILE A 220 -9.79 -5.56 4.10
N SER A 221 -9.07 -4.64 3.45
CA SER A 221 -8.31 -3.62 4.15
C SER A 221 -9.18 -2.39 4.42
N GLY A 222 -9.02 -1.74 5.57
CA GLY A 222 -9.64 -0.44 5.84
C GLY A 222 -9.34 0.60 4.78
N SER A 223 -8.15 0.54 4.18
CA SER A 223 -7.77 1.41 3.06
C SER A 223 -8.61 1.21 1.79
N ASP A 224 -9.16 0.01 1.56
CA ASP A 224 -10.02 -0.29 0.40
C ASP A 224 -11.38 0.44 0.46
N PHE A 225 -11.75 0.95 1.63
CA PHE A 225 -12.96 1.75 1.81
C PHE A 225 -12.74 3.25 1.57
N VAL A 226 -11.48 3.71 1.57
CA VAL A 226 -11.16 5.12 1.36
C VAL A 226 -10.99 5.38 -0.13
N GLU A 227 -11.95 6.08 -0.73
CA GLU A 227 -11.95 6.41 -2.15
C GLU A 227 -12.16 7.93 -2.34
N MET A 228 -11.83 8.45 -3.52
CA MET A 228 -12.02 9.88 -3.82
C MET A 228 -13.49 10.27 -4.08
N PHE A 229 -14.37 9.28 -4.31
CA PHE A 229 -15.76 9.51 -4.64
C PHE A 229 -16.67 9.25 -3.44
N VAL A 230 -17.39 10.26 -3.01
CA VAL A 230 -18.32 10.21 -1.88
C VAL A 230 -19.36 9.10 -2.07
N GLY A 231 -19.52 8.25 -1.06
CA GLY A 231 -20.52 7.17 -1.01
C GLY A 231 -20.07 5.83 -1.58
N VAL A 232 -18.90 5.74 -2.22
CA VAL A 232 -18.39 4.46 -2.75
C VAL A 232 -17.95 3.55 -1.61
N GLY A 233 -17.23 4.07 -0.62
CA GLY A 233 -16.82 3.33 0.57
C GLY A 233 -18.02 2.77 1.33
N ALA A 234 -19.03 3.59 1.59
CA ALA A 234 -20.27 3.17 2.24
C ALA A 234 -21.02 2.07 1.47
N SER A 235 -21.02 2.15 0.13
CA SER A 235 -21.63 1.11 -0.71
C SER A 235 -20.88 -0.22 -0.63
N ARG A 236 -19.53 -0.19 -0.57
CA ARG A 236 -18.69 -1.40 -0.39
C ARG A 236 -18.91 -2.04 0.97
N VAL A 237 -19.01 -1.24 2.02
CA VAL A 237 -19.37 -1.74 3.35
C VAL A 237 -20.67 -2.52 3.28
N ARG A 238 -21.75 -1.92 2.76
CA ARG A 238 -23.05 -2.57 2.63
C ARG A 238 -23.00 -3.87 1.84
N ASP A 239 -22.35 -3.85 0.67
CA ASP A 239 -22.22 -5.03 -0.20
C ASP A 239 -21.45 -6.17 0.51
N MET A 240 -20.38 -5.86 1.24
CA MET A 240 -19.61 -6.83 2.02
C MET A 240 -20.49 -7.49 3.10
N PHE A 241 -21.25 -6.69 3.86
CA PHE A 241 -22.14 -7.22 4.90
C PHE A 241 -23.29 -8.05 4.32
N GLU A 242 -23.87 -7.65 3.19
CA GLU A 242 -24.87 -8.45 2.48
C GLU A 242 -24.30 -9.80 1.98
N GLN A 243 -23.07 -9.80 1.46
CA GLN A 243 -22.41 -11.04 1.05
C GLN A 243 -22.13 -11.96 2.23
N ALA A 244 -21.69 -11.41 3.37
CA ALA A 244 -21.46 -12.18 4.59
C ALA A 244 -22.75 -12.80 5.12
N LYS A 245 -23.86 -12.04 5.17
CA LYS A 245 -25.17 -12.56 5.59
C LYS A 245 -25.64 -13.74 4.73
N LYS A 246 -25.37 -13.71 3.43
CA LYS A 246 -25.72 -14.82 2.51
C LYS A 246 -24.87 -16.09 2.72
N ASN A 247 -23.70 -15.93 3.35
CA ASN A 247 -22.75 -17.03 3.58
C ASN A 247 -22.56 -17.35 5.08
N ALA A 248 -23.49 -16.98 5.91
CA ALA A 248 -23.44 -17.28 7.34
C ALA A 248 -23.59 -18.82 7.62
N PRO A 249 -22.84 -19.38 8.59
CA PRO A 249 -21.92 -18.70 9.49
C PRO A 249 -20.58 -18.33 8.82
N CYS A 250 -20.06 -17.11 9.07
CA CYS A 250 -18.82 -16.63 8.47
C CYS A 250 -18.11 -15.58 9.34
N ILE A 251 -16.86 -15.27 8.98
CA ILE A 251 -16.09 -14.21 9.59
C ILE A 251 -15.84 -13.11 8.56
N ILE A 252 -16.09 -11.86 8.93
CA ILE A 252 -15.63 -10.66 8.22
C ILE A 252 -14.37 -10.17 8.94
N PHE A 253 -13.28 -10.01 8.22
CA PHE A 253 -12.04 -9.46 8.73
C PHE A 253 -11.70 -8.12 8.06
N ILE A 254 -11.54 -7.08 8.88
CA ILE A 254 -11.12 -5.76 8.42
C ILE A 254 -9.71 -5.49 8.97
N ASP A 255 -8.72 -5.52 8.09
CA ASP A 255 -7.36 -5.13 8.47
C ASP A 255 -7.19 -3.61 8.44
N GLU A 256 -6.31 -3.05 9.26
CA GLU A 256 -6.03 -1.62 9.34
C GLU A 256 -7.30 -0.76 9.50
N ILE A 257 -8.16 -1.15 10.43
CA ILE A 257 -9.45 -0.44 10.66
C ILE A 257 -9.27 1.06 10.97
N ASP A 258 -8.11 1.46 11.47
CA ASP A 258 -7.74 2.84 11.75
C ASP A 258 -7.67 3.72 10.48
N ALA A 259 -7.59 3.13 9.28
CA ALA A 259 -7.71 3.88 8.03
C ALA A 259 -9.09 4.55 7.88
N VAL A 260 -10.16 3.92 8.38
CA VAL A 260 -11.54 4.40 8.31
C VAL A 260 -12.05 4.90 9.65
N GLY A 261 -11.64 4.22 10.73
CA GLY A 261 -12.17 4.38 12.08
C GLY A 261 -11.58 5.53 12.91
N ARG A 262 -10.90 6.51 12.31
CA ARG A 262 -10.31 7.63 13.06
C ARG A 262 -11.32 8.57 13.67
N HIS A 263 -10.92 9.21 14.79
CA HIS A 263 -11.64 10.30 15.45
C HIS A 263 -12.10 11.38 14.47
N ARG A 264 -13.32 11.90 14.71
CA ARG A 264 -13.93 13.02 13.98
C ARG A 264 -13.17 14.31 14.28
N GLY A 265 -12.91 15.13 13.29
CA GLY A 265 -12.40 16.50 13.48
C GLY A 265 -10.90 16.71 13.33
N ALA A 266 -10.09 15.71 12.99
CA ALA A 266 -8.64 15.86 12.86
C ALA A 266 -8.15 16.35 11.48
N GLY A 267 -8.97 17.04 10.66
CA GLY A 267 -8.52 17.53 9.35
C GLY A 267 -9.42 18.57 8.71
N LEU A 268 -8.82 19.68 8.33
CA LEU A 268 -9.43 20.70 7.47
C LEU A 268 -9.22 20.29 6.00
N GLY A 269 -10.16 19.54 5.42
CA GLY A 269 -10.12 19.21 3.98
C GLY A 269 -11.17 18.19 3.56
N GLY A 270 -11.74 18.34 2.36
CA GLY A 270 -12.88 17.59 1.81
C GLY A 270 -12.70 16.06 1.61
N GLY A 271 -11.62 15.45 2.14
CA GLY A 271 -11.43 14.00 2.18
C GLY A 271 -11.96 13.33 3.46
N ASN A 272 -12.45 14.12 4.43
CA ASN A 272 -12.95 13.59 5.69
C ASN A 272 -14.43 13.16 5.60
N ASP A 273 -15.23 13.81 4.75
CA ASP A 273 -16.66 13.53 4.61
C ASP A 273 -16.94 12.10 4.14
N GLU A 274 -16.10 11.57 3.24
CA GLU A 274 -16.25 10.22 2.75
C GLU A 274 -15.89 9.17 3.81
N ARG A 275 -14.81 9.41 4.57
CA ARG A 275 -14.41 8.51 5.68
C ARG A 275 -15.49 8.49 6.77
N GLU A 276 -16.03 9.65 7.14
CA GLU A 276 -17.12 9.72 8.13
C GLU A 276 -18.38 9.03 7.64
N GLN A 277 -18.73 9.18 6.36
CA GLN A 277 -19.86 8.48 5.78
C GLN A 277 -19.66 6.96 5.79
N THR A 278 -18.45 6.52 5.47
CA THR A 278 -18.09 5.09 5.48
C THR A 278 -18.09 4.54 6.90
N LEU A 279 -17.52 5.26 7.87
CA LEU A 279 -17.56 4.88 9.28
C LEU A 279 -19.01 4.80 9.78
N ASN A 280 -19.84 5.80 9.50
CA ASN A 280 -21.25 5.79 9.89
C ASN A 280 -22.00 4.60 9.28
N GLN A 281 -21.73 4.25 8.01
CA GLN A 281 -22.32 3.07 7.38
C GLN A 281 -21.84 1.79 8.08
N LEU A 282 -20.55 1.69 8.43
CA LEU A 282 -20.02 0.55 9.18
C LEU A 282 -20.73 0.39 10.53
N LEU A 283 -20.91 1.48 11.27
CA LEU A 283 -21.62 1.48 12.54
C LEU A 283 -23.08 1.05 12.37
N VAL A 284 -23.76 1.50 11.33
CA VAL A 284 -25.15 1.10 11.01
C VAL A 284 -25.24 -0.39 10.70
N GLU A 285 -24.33 -0.90 9.89
CA GLU A 285 -24.32 -2.35 9.56
C GLU A 285 -24.01 -3.21 10.80
N MET A 286 -23.09 -2.77 11.66
CA MET A 286 -22.78 -3.48 12.93
C MET A 286 -23.98 -3.48 13.88
N ASP A 287 -24.67 -2.35 14.01
CA ASP A 287 -25.87 -2.23 14.86
C ASP A 287 -27.05 -3.05 14.30
N GLY A 288 -27.11 -3.19 12.97
CA GLY A 288 -28.14 -3.94 12.25
C GLY A 288 -27.99 -5.47 12.27
N PHE A 289 -26.95 -6.01 12.91
CA PHE A 289 -26.83 -7.46 13.11
C PHE A 289 -27.72 -7.95 14.25
N GLU A 290 -28.50 -8.98 13.98
CA GLU A 290 -29.14 -9.74 15.05
C GLU A 290 -28.13 -10.74 15.65
N ALA A 291 -28.24 -10.97 16.97
CA ALA A 291 -27.29 -11.84 17.70
C ALA A 291 -27.24 -13.29 17.16
N ASN A 292 -28.12 -13.67 16.27
CA ASN A 292 -28.30 -15.05 15.77
C ASN A 292 -27.88 -15.22 14.30
N GLU A 293 -27.39 -14.20 13.62
CA GLU A 293 -27.08 -14.29 12.19
C GLU A 293 -25.78 -15.10 11.89
N GLY A 294 -25.00 -15.47 12.92
CA GLY A 294 -23.80 -16.30 12.74
C GLY A 294 -22.64 -15.57 12.02
N VAL A 295 -22.69 -14.25 11.89
CA VAL A 295 -21.61 -13.45 11.32
C VAL A 295 -20.84 -12.78 12.45
N ILE A 296 -19.52 -12.97 12.47
CA ILE A 296 -18.63 -12.31 13.44
C ILE A 296 -17.70 -11.37 12.70
N LEU A 297 -17.61 -10.14 13.20
CA LEU A 297 -16.68 -9.14 12.70
C LEU A 297 -15.40 -9.16 13.51
N ILE A 298 -14.26 -9.34 12.86
CA ILE A 298 -12.93 -9.21 13.46
C ILE A 298 -12.23 -8.03 12.78
N ALA A 299 -11.73 -7.08 13.55
CA ALA A 299 -10.91 -6.00 13.00
C ALA A 299 -9.51 -6.01 13.62
N ALA A 300 -8.53 -5.51 12.89
CA ALA A 300 -7.16 -5.38 13.38
C ALA A 300 -6.68 -3.93 13.27
N THR A 301 -5.95 -3.48 14.30
CA THR A 301 -5.29 -2.17 14.29
C THR A 301 -3.93 -2.23 14.99
N ASN A 302 -3.03 -1.38 14.55
CA ASN A 302 -1.76 -1.11 15.24
C ASN A 302 -1.86 0.13 16.13
N ARG A 303 -2.95 0.91 16.01
CA ARG A 303 -3.14 2.19 16.69
C ARG A 303 -4.54 2.32 17.29
N PRO A 304 -4.79 1.66 18.43
CA PRO A 304 -6.09 1.75 19.10
C PRO A 304 -6.41 3.17 19.60
N ASP A 305 -5.37 3.99 19.84
CA ASP A 305 -5.45 5.37 20.33
C ASP A 305 -6.17 6.33 19.37
N VAL A 306 -6.15 6.04 18.08
CA VAL A 306 -6.75 6.91 17.05
C VAL A 306 -8.18 6.53 16.68
N LEU A 307 -8.71 5.41 17.21
CA LEU A 307 -10.04 4.91 16.86
C LEU A 307 -11.16 5.74 17.49
N ASP A 308 -12.24 5.93 16.74
CA ASP A 308 -13.46 6.57 17.25
C ASP A 308 -14.07 5.73 18.38
N PRO A 309 -14.30 6.30 19.57
CA PRO A 309 -14.91 5.59 20.70
C PRO A 309 -16.25 4.94 20.38
N ALA A 310 -16.95 5.44 19.35
CA ALA A 310 -18.19 4.84 18.89
C ALA A 310 -18.02 3.38 18.41
N LEU A 311 -16.86 3.02 17.88
CA LEU A 311 -16.54 1.63 17.49
C LEU A 311 -16.40 0.70 18.69
N LEU A 312 -15.95 1.22 19.83
CA LEU A 312 -15.65 0.45 21.06
C LEU A 312 -16.86 0.34 21.99
N ARG A 313 -18.04 0.86 21.58
CA ARG A 313 -19.26 0.74 22.39
C ARG A 313 -19.78 -0.70 22.39
N PRO A 314 -20.39 -1.15 23.52
CA PRO A 314 -21.05 -2.46 23.58
C PRO A 314 -22.03 -2.67 22.42
N GLY A 315 -22.00 -3.87 21.84
CA GLY A 315 -22.80 -4.23 20.66
C GLY A 315 -22.05 -4.05 19.33
N ARG A 316 -20.79 -3.55 19.36
CA ARG A 316 -19.91 -3.36 18.21
C ARG A 316 -18.61 -4.15 18.39
N PHE A 317 -17.48 -3.51 18.66
CA PHE A 317 -16.27 -4.24 19.07
C PHE A 317 -16.28 -4.43 20.58
N ASP A 318 -17.04 -5.41 21.02
CA ASP A 318 -17.28 -5.69 22.44
C ASP A 318 -16.05 -6.26 23.14
N ARG A 319 -15.20 -6.96 22.39
CA ARG A 319 -13.99 -7.60 22.91
C ARG A 319 -12.75 -7.04 22.25
N GLN A 320 -11.78 -6.69 23.06
CA GLN A 320 -10.44 -6.34 22.62
C GLN A 320 -9.47 -7.45 22.99
N VAL A 321 -8.76 -7.98 22.00
CA VAL A 321 -7.73 -9.01 22.19
C VAL A 321 -6.38 -8.40 21.84
N VAL A 322 -5.48 -8.39 22.83
CA VAL A 322 -4.14 -7.85 22.65
C VAL A 322 -3.23 -8.94 22.08
N VAL A 323 -2.54 -8.63 21.00
CA VAL A 323 -1.55 -9.52 20.36
C VAL A 323 -0.18 -8.84 20.50
N PRO A 324 0.54 -9.04 21.62
CA PRO A 324 1.81 -8.39 21.89
C PRO A 324 2.95 -8.99 21.05
N ASN A 325 4.14 -8.38 21.14
CA ASN A 325 5.35 -9.05 20.66
C ASN A 325 5.57 -10.33 21.47
N PRO A 326 6.02 -11.42 20.82
CA PRO A 326 6.22 -12.70 21.49
C PRO A 326 7.38 -12.63 22.50
N ASP A 327 7.21 -13.33 23.62
CA ASP A 327 8.26 -13.59 24.60
C ASP A 327 9.31 -14.58 24.04
N VAL A 328 10.35 -14.90 24.81
CA VAL A 328 11.42 -15.81 24.36
C VAL A 328 10.90 -17.21 23.98
N VAL A 329 9.88 -17.71 24.69
CA VAL A 329 9.28 -19.01 24.42
C VAL A 329 8.45 -18.94 23.14
N GLY A 330 7.64 -17.89 23.00
CA GLY A 330 6.86 -17.62 21.80
C GLY A 330 7.73 -17.43 20.56
N ARG A 331 8.86 -16.71 20.68
CA ARG A 331 9.82 -16.58 19.58
C ARG A 331 10.42 -17.93 19.15
N GLU A 332 10.75 -18.79 20.11
CA GLU A 332 11.22 -20.15 19.80
C GLU A 332 10.14 -20.95 19.06
N GLN A 333 8.89 -20.88 19.51
CA GLN A 333 7.77 -21.57 18.86
C GLN A 333 7.53 -21.03 17.44
N ILE A 334 7.56 -19.70 17.25
CA ILE A 334 7.42 -19.06 15.93
C ILE A 334 8.54 -19.50 15.00
N LEU A 335 9.79 -19.50 15.49
CA LEU A 335 10.95 -19.99 14.70
C LEU A 335 10.73 -21.44 14.27
N LYS A 336 10.25 -22.34 15.17
CA LYS A 336 9.93 -23.74 14.84
C LYS A 336 8.92 -23.86 13.71
N VAL A 337 7.94 -22.96 13.64
CA VAL A 337 6.94 -22.94 12.55
C VAL A 337 7.61 -22.52 11.24
N HIS A 338 8.41 -21.44 11.24
CA HIS A 338 9.00 -20.89 10.01
C HIS A 338 10.12 -21.76 9.43
N VAL A 339 10.86 -22.50 10.25
CA VAL A 339 11.94 -23.38 9.79
C VAL A 339 11.47 -24.72 9.22
N ARG A 340 10.17 -25.09 9.35
CA ARG A 340 9.63 -26.38 8.85
C ARG A 340 9.98 -26.66 7.38
N LYS A 341 10.14 -25.62 6.56
CA LYS A 341 10.43 -25.70 5.12
C LYS A 341 11.89 -25.44 4.77
N VAL A 342 12.76 -25.21 5.75
CA VAL A 342 14.15 -24.86 5.57
C VAL A 342 15.05 -26.02 6.01
N PRO A 343 15.99 -26.50 5.17
CA PRO A 343 16.93 -27.55 5.57
C PRO A 343 17.91 -26.99 6.61
N LEU A 344 17.81 -27.46 7.83
CA LEU A 344 18.65 -27.05 8.96
C LEU A 344 19.76 -28.05 9.24
N ALA A 345 20.92 -27.54 9.63
CA ALA A 345 22.00 -28.37 10.18
C ALA A 345 21.65 -28.81 11.63
N PRO A 346 22.14 -29.97 12.09
CA PRO A 346 21.80 -30.53 13.40
C PRO A 346 22.33 -29.72 14.59
N ASP A 347 23.28 -28.81 14.38
CA ASP A 347 23.91 -27.96 15.38
C ASP A 347 23.09 -26.71 15.76
N ILE A 348 21.94 -26.49 15.09
CA ILE A 348 21.15 -25.27 15.31
C ILE A 348 20.37 -25.35 16.62
N ASN A 349 20.57 -24.31 17.44
CA ASN A 349 19.82 -24.08 18.65
C ASN A 349 18.85 -22.90 18.50
N LEU A 350 17.58 -23.20 18.18
CA LEU A 350 16.53 -22.19 18.00
C LEU A 350 16.27 -21.36 19.27
N LYS A 351 16.51 -21.95 20.46
CA LYS A 351 16.37 -21.24 21.73
C LYS A 351 17.42 -20.12 21.87
N THR A 352 18.66 -20.37 21.43
CA THR A 352 19.72 -19.34 21.42
C THR A 352 19.36 -18.22 20.45
N ILE A 353 18.81 -18.56 19.27
CA ILE A 353 18.35 -17.57 18.29
C ILE A 353 17.18 -16.75 18.87
N ALA A 354 16.21 -17.40 19.51
CA ALA A 354 15.07 -16.72 20.15
C ALA A 354 15.51 -15.78 21.28
N ARG A 355 16.50 -16.16 22.08
CA ARG A 355 17.11 -15.27 23.09
C ARG A 355 17.81 -14.08 22.44
N GLY A 356 18.48 -14.32 21.31
CA GLY A 356 19.20 -13.32 20.53
C GLY A 356 18.35 -12.32 19.77
N THR A 357 17.02 -12.43 19.83
CA THR A 357 16.08 -11.59 19.06
C THR A 357 15.03 -10.92 19.96
N PRO A 358 15.44 -10.22 21.05
CA PRO A 358 14.48 -9.55 21.91
C PRO A 358 13.71 -8.47 21.15
N GLY A 359 12.39 -8.42 21.37
CA GLY A 359 11.51 -7.44 20.73
C GLY A 359 11.12 -7.74 19.28
N PHE A 360 11.62 -8.83 18.66
CA PHE A 360 11.22 -9.23 17.33
C PHE A 360 9.76 -9.67 17.30
N SER A 361 9.06 -9.19 16.28
CA SER A 361 7.73 -9.67 15.93
C SER A 361 7.80 -11.01 15.17
N GLY A 362 6.64 -11.65 14.95
CA GLY A 362 6.57 -12.83 14.11
C GLY A 362 7.06 -12.60 12.67
N ALA A 363 6.81 -11.43 12.11
CA ALA A 363 7.28 -11.05 10.78
C ALA A 363 8.82 -10.88 10.73
N ASP A 364 9.42 -10.31 11.78
CA ASP A 364 10.88 -10.16 11.87
C ASP A 364 11.55 -11.52 11.98
N LEU A 365 10.98 -12.46 12.75
CA LEU A 365 11.49 -13.82 12.85
C LEU A 365 11.36 -14.61 11.54
N MET A 366 10.26 -14.41 10.81
CA MET A 366 10.10 -14.97 9.47
C MET A 366 11.17 -14.43 8.51
N ASN A 367 11.40 -13.11 8.55
CA ASN A 367 12.44 -12.47 7.75
C ASN A 367 13.83 -12.97 8.13
N LEU A 368 14.12 -13.17 9.43
CA LEU A 368 15.38 -13.74 9.91
C LEU A 368 15.64 -15.13 9.32
N VAL A 369 14.65 -16.01 9.35
CA VAL A 369 14.77 -17.37 8.77
C VAL A 369 15.03 -17.29 7.26
N ASN A 370 14.32 -16.42 6.57
CA ASN A 370 14.49 -16.19 5.14
C ASN A 370 15.90 -15.65 4.81
N GLU A 371 16.40 -14.67 5.56
CA GLU A 371 17.73 -14.10 5.37
C GLU A 371 18.85 -15.12 5.66
N ALA A 372 18.66 -15.98 6.67
CA ALA A 372 19.59 -17.07 6.95
C ALA A 372 19.64 -18.07 5.77
N ALA A 373 18.50 -18.45 5.23
CA ALA A 373 18.41 -19.31 4.06
C ALA A 373 19.05 -18.68 2.81
N LEU A 374 18.81 -17.38 2.57
CA LEU A 374 19.44 -16.64 1.47
C LEU A 374 20.96 -16.54 1.63
N THR A 375 21.45 -16.39 2.86
CA THR A 375 22.88 -16.33 3.16
C THR A 375 23.54 -17.70 2.92
N ALA A 376 22.91 -18.79 3.34
CA ALA A 376 23.37 -20.15 3.04
C ALA A 376 23.41 -20.43 1.53
N ALA A 377 22.35 -20.02 0.80
CA ALA A 377 22.29 -20.17 -0.65
C ALA A 377 23.41 -19.40 -1.38
N ARG A 378 23.69 -18.16 -0.97
CA ARG A 378 24.81 -17.37 -1.52
C ARG A 378 26.19 -18.03 -1.32
N ARG A 379 26.34 -18.82 -0.24
CA ARG A 379 27.55 -19.59 0.06
C ARG A 379 27.54 -20.99 -0.53
N ASN A 380 26.56 -21.31 -1.37
CA ASN A 380 26.37 -22.65 -1.97
C ASN A 380 26.28 -23.78 -0.93
N LYS A 381 25.81 -23.48 0.29
CA LYS A 381 25.56 -24.49 1.32
C LYS A 381 24.25 -25.21 1.06
N ARG A 382 24.18 -26.50 1.43
CA ARG A 382 22.99 -27.34 1.29
C ARG A 382 22.05 -27.22 2.49
N MET A 383 22.55 -26.75 3.62
CA MET A 383 21.83 -26.59 4.88
C MET A 383 22.21 -25.26 5.52
N VAL A 384 21.28 -24.70 6.28
CA VAL A 384 21.51 -23.49 7.07
C VAL A 384 22.16 -23.90 8.38
N THR A 385 23.25 -23.26 8.79
CA THR A 385 23.94 -23.50 10.07
C THR A 385 23.70 -22.34 11.05
N GLN A 386 24.13 -22.52 12.31
CA GLN A 386 24.03 -21.45 13.32
C GLN A 386 24.72 -20.15 12.86
N ALA A 387 25.84 -20.26 12.12
CA ALA A 387 26.59 -19.11 11.62
C ALA A 387 25.77 -18.23 10.64
N GLU A 388 24.97 -18.85 9.75
CA GLU A 388 24.10 -18.10 8.85
C GLU A 388 22.96 -17.40 9.60
N PHE A 389 22.44 -18.01 10.68
CA PHE A 389 21.46 -17.35 11.54
C PHE A 389 22.05 -16.16 12.30
N GLU A 390 23.27 -16.26 12.80
CA GLU A 390 23.97 -15.16 13.47
C GLU A 390 24.22 -13.98 12.50
N GLU A 391 24.68 -14.28 11.29
CA GLU A 391 24.89 -13.25 10.26
C GLU A 391 23.56 -12.61 9.81
N ALA A 392 22.51 -13.41 9.64
CA ALA A 392 21.19 -12.92 9.30
C ALA A 392 20.61 -12.04 10.41
N LYS A 393 20.80 -12.43 11.69
CA LYS A 393 20.40 -11.64 12.85
C LYS A 393 21.09 -10.27 12.84
N ASP A 394 22.40 -10.27 12.64
CA ASP A 394 23.16 -9.02 12.54
C ASP A 394 22.66 -8.14 11.40
N LYS A 395 22.39 -8.74 10.24
CA LYS A 395 21.87 -8.02 9.08
C LYS A 395 20.48 -7.41 9.33
N VAL A 396 19.59 -8.15 9.98
CA VAL A 396 18.22 -7.67 10.28
C VAL A 396 18.25 -6.58 11.35
N MET A 397 19.06 -6.72 12.39
CA MET A 397 19.14 -5.76 13.49
C MET A 397 19.89 -4.47 13.12
N MET A 398 20.99 -4.59 12.38
CA MET A 398 21.95 -3.50 12.16
C MET A 398 22.12 -3.08 10.70
N GLY A 399 21.56 -3.86 9.78
CA GLY A 399 21.79 -3.68 8.35
C GLY A 399 22.95 -4.49 7.81
N ALA A 400 23.17 -4.35 6.50
CA ALA A 400 24.23 -5.07 5.81
C ALA A 400 25.63 -4.58 6.22
N GLU A 401 26.60 -5.49 6.22
CA GLU A 401 28.02 -5.18 6.40
C GLU A 401 28.52 -4.22 5.30
N ARG A 402 29.21 -3.16 5.70
CA ARG A 402 29.73 -2.13 4.78
C ARG A 402 31.14 -2.51 4.28
N LYS A 403 31.22 -3.52 3.44
CA LYS A 403 32.49 -4.02 2.86
C LYS A 403 33.26 -2.99 2.01
N SER A 404 32.58 -1.95 1.55
CA SER A 404 33.18 -0.87 0.76
C SER A 404 33.81 0.23 1.63
N LEU A 405 33.55 0.24 2.94
CA LEU A 405 34.13 1.22 3.84
C LEU A 405 35.53 0.77 4.23
N VAL A 406 36.54 1.39 3.67
CA VAL A 406 37.94 1.18 4.07
C VAL A 406 38.24 2.10 5.25
N MET A 407 38.29 1.53 6.45
CA MET A 407 38.71 2.26 7.65
C MET A 407 40.24 2.35 7.68
N THR A 408 40.76 3.50 8.09
CA THR A 408 42.19 3.66 8.38
C THR A 408 42.56 2.85 9.61
N GLU A 409 43.83 2.53 9.78
CA GLU A 409 44.31 1.80 10.99
C GLU A 409 44.06 2.60 12.27
N GLU A 410 44.11 3.93 12.18
CA GLU A 410 43.78 4.81 13.32
C GLU A 410 42.28 4.73 13.67
N GLU A 411 41.37 4.73 12.68
CA GLU A 411 39.94 4.58 12.89
C GLU A 411 39.56 3.20 13.45
N LYS A 412 40.21 2.14 12.95
CA LYS A 412 40.03 0.79 13.50
C LYS A 412 40.49 0.71 14.96
N MET A 413 41.64 1.29 15.26
CA MET A 413 42.18 1.31 16.61
C MET A 413 41.23 2.08 17.56
N LEU A 414 40.76 3.24 17.12
CA LEU A 414 39.83 4.04 17.89
C LEU A 414 38.52 3.29 18.16
N THR A 415 37.95 2.65 17.12
CA THR A 415 36.74 1.82 17.24
C THR A 415 36.97 0.63 18.17
N ALA A 416 38.14 -0.03 18.09
CA ALA A 416 38.45 -1.16 18.96
C ALA A 416 38.52 -0.78 20.45
N TYR A 417 39.09 0.38 20.78
CA TYR A 417 39.10 0.89 22.15
C TYR A 417 37.71 1.37 22.58
N HIS A 418 36.94 1.98 21.69
CA HIS A 418 35.57 2.42 21.97
C HIS A 418 34.68 1.21 22.33
N GLU A 419 34.64 0.19 21.47
CA GLU A 419 33.86 -1.03 21.74
C GLU A 419 34.44 -1.83 22.92
N GLY A 420 35.77 -1.84 23.05
CA GLY A 420 36.45 -2.39 24.22
C GLY A 420 36.01 -1.71 25.53
N GLY A 421 35.81 -0.39 25.51
CA GLY A 421 35.30 0.40 26.64
C GLY A 421 33.92 -0.05 27.07
N HIS A 422 32.96 -0.16 26.12
CA HIS A 422 31.62 -0.67 26.40
C HIS A 422 31.66 -2.10 26.99
N ALA A 423 32.49 -2.95 26.42
CA ALA A 423 32.58 -4.36 26.84
C ALA A 423 33.19 -4.48 28.24
N ILE A 424 34.32 -3.79 28.56
CA ILE A 424 34.97 -3.87 29.87
C ILE A 424 34.07 -3.27 30.96
N VAL A 425 33.43 -2.13 30.71
CA VAL A 425 32.45 -1.58 31.64
C VAL A 425 31.30 -2.57 31.84
N GLY A 426 30.76 -3.13 30.76
CA GLY A 426 29.69 -4.12 30.83
C GLY A 426 30.03 -5.37 31.62
N LEU A 427 31.26 -5.82 31.61
CA LEU A 427 31.71 -7.00 32.40
C LEU A 427 31.93 -6.69 33.91
N ASN A 428 32.09 -5.41 34.29
CA ASN A 428 32.47 -5.03 35.63
C ASN A 428 31.40 -4.22 36.41
N VAL A 429 30.29 -3.85 35.77
CA VAL A 429 29.12 -3.28 36.47
C VAL A 429 28.29 -4.38 37.14
N ILE A 430 27.56 -3.99 38.19
CA ILE A 430 26.89 -4.94 39.10
C ILE A 430 25.71 -5.64 38.42
N ALA A 431 24.91 -4.92 37.62
CA ALA A 431 23.64 -5.41 37.10
C ALA A 431 23.54 -5.22 35.58
N THR A 432 24.04 -6.20 34.84
CA THR A 432 24.04 -6.17 33.38
C THR A 432 23.69 -7.55 32.79
N ASP A 433 23.35 -7.56 31.49
CA ASP A 433 23.18 -8.79 30.74
C ASP A 433 24.54 -9.30 30.22
N PRO A 434 24.72 -10.61 30.06
CA PRO A 434 25.96 -11.17 29.52
C PRO A 434 26.29 -10.60 28.14
N ILE A 435 27.58 -10.33 27.89
CA ILE A 435 28.05 -9.93 26.58
C ILE A 435 27.98 -11.16 25.66
N HIS A 436 27.28 -11.01 24.55
CA HIS A 436 27.19 -12.04 23.51
C HIS A 436 28.36 -11.94 22.55
N LYS A 437 28.66 -10.73 22.07
CA LYS A 437 29.80 -10.46 21.18
C LYS A 437 30.17 -8.98 21.17
N ALA A 438 31.41 -8.71 20.78
CA ALA A 438 31.90 -7.39 20.39
C ALA A 438 32.49 -7.45 18.99
N THR A 439 32.27 -6.43 18.16
CA THR A 439 32.76 -6.37 16.78
C THR A 439 33.13 -4.95 16.38
N ILE A 440 34.18 -4.84 15.55
CA ILE A 440 34.58 -3.58 14.91
C ILE A 440 34.27 -3.57 13.41
N ILE A 441 33.48 -4.54 12.94
CA ILE A 441 33.03 -4.58 11.55
C ILE A 441 31.90 -3.57 11.37
N PRO A 442 32.04 -2.57 10.46
CA PRO A 442 31.06 -1.53 10.27
C PRO A 442 29.77 -2.08 9.64
N ARG A 443 28.61 -1.77 10.26
CA ARG A 443 27.27 -2.15 9.79
C ARG A 443 26.32 -0.97 9.86
N GLY A 444 25.57 -0.74 8.81
CA GLY A 444 24.60 0.36 8.76
C GLY A 444 25.28 1.72 9.06
N ARG A 445 24.96 2.34 10.21
CA ARG A 445 25.57 3.59 10.67
C ARG A 445 26.63 3.38 11.76
N ALA A 446 26.71 2.20 12.36
CA ALA A 446 27.66 1.89 13.42
C ALA A 446 28.99 1.44 12.84
N LEU A 447 30.11 1.89 13.43
CA LEU A 447 31.47 1.47 13.07
C LEU A 447 31.87 0.19 13.80
N GLY A 448 31.30 -0.04 14.98
CA GLY A 448 31.43 -1.24 15.77
C GLY A 448 30.20 -1.47 16.62
N MET A 449 30.21 -2.49 17.48
CA MET A 449 29.14 -2.76 18.42
C MET A 449 29.51 -3.78 19.48
N VAL A 450 29.00 -3.58 20.69
CA VAL A 450 28.93 -4.59 21.74
C VAL A 450 27.49 -5.04 21.93
N MET A 451 27.21 -6.30 21.73
CA MET A 451 25.88 -6.89 21.90
C MET A 451 25.78 -7.61 23.25
N GLN A 452 24.82 -7.21 24.06
CA GLN A 452 24.44 -7.90 25.28
C GLN A 452 23.18 -8.74 25.02
N LEU A 453 23.10 -9.92 25.60
CA LEU A 453 21.99 -10.85 25.39
C LEU A 453 21.33 -11.15 26.73
N PRO A 454 20.07 -10.72 26.92
CA PRO A 454 19.36 -11.03 28.13
C PRO A 454 19.09 -12.54 28.23
N GLU A 455 19.19 -13.08 29.45
CA GLU A 455 18.86 -14.49 29.69
C GLU A 455 17.34 -14.76 29.57
N ARG A 456 16.53 -13.73 29.85
CA ARG A 456 15.06 -13.73 29.78
C ARG A 456 14.56 -12.35 29.38
N ASP A 457 13.36 -12.26 28.86
CA ASP A 457 12.72 -10.98 28.59
C ASP A 457 12.48 -10.24 29.90
N LYS A 458 12.89 -8.97 29.95
CA LYS A 458 12.77 -8.11 31.13
C LYS A 458 11.47 -7.31 31.04
N LEU A 459 10.61 -7.50 32.02
CA LEU A 459 9.35 -6.73 32.13
C LEU A 459 9.57 -5.38 32.84
N SER A 460 10.61 -5.28 33.66
CA SER A 460 10.98 -4.06 34.39
C SER A 460 12.49 -4.00 34.59
N MET A 461 13.01 -2.81 34.81
CA MET A 461 14.40 -2.56 35.11
C MET A 461 14.53 -1.91 36.50
N SER A 462 15.45 -2.38 37.33
CA SER A 462 15.79 -1.73 38.61
C SER A 462 16.63 -0.47 38.40
N LEU A 463 16.68 0.39 39.40
CA LEU A 463 17.55 1.58 39.40
C LEU A 463 19.00 1.17 39.14
N GLU A 464 19.48 0.12 39.80
CA GLU A 464 20.83 -0.42 39.63
C GLU A 464 21.13 -0.89 38.20
N GLN A 465 20.15 -1.51 37.52
CA GLN A 465 20.29 -1.87 36.12
C GLN A 465 20.34 -0.64 35.20
N MET A 466 19.56 0.38 35.48
CA MET A 466 19.56 1.63 34.72
C MET A 466 20.86 2.42 34.88
N THR A 467 21.37 2.54 36.09
CA THR A 467 22.66 3.21 36.35
C THR A 467 23.83 2.42 35.75
N SER A 468 23.82 1.10 35.87
CA SER A 468 24.79 0.23 35.17
C SER A 468 24.76 0.44 33.64
N ARG A 469 23.56 0.56 33.07
CA ARG A 469 23.41 0.83 31.64
C ARG A 469 23.92 2.19 31.22
N LEU A 470 23.74 3.24 32.07
CA LEU A 470 24.34 4.55 31.82
C LEU A 470 25.86 4.47 31.83
N ALA A 471 26.47 3.75 32.76
CA ALA A 471 27.92 3.55 32.80
C ALA A 471 28.43 2.83 31.54
N ILE A 472 27.74 1.77 31.07
CA ILE A 472 28.09 1.04 29.84
C ILE A 472 28.07 2.00 28.64
N MET A 473 27.01 2.82 28.49
CA MET A 473 26.90 3.78 27.39
C MET A 473 28.02 4.82 27.40
N MET A 474 28.54 5.21 28.55
CA MET A 474 29.66 6.13 28.65
C MET A 474 31.02 5.45 28.40
N GLY A 475 31.08 4.10 28.44
CA GLY A 475 32.32 3.32 28.36
C GLY A 475 33.13 3.61 27.12
N GLY A 476 32.49 3.70 25.94
CA GLY A 476 33.20 3.99 24.66
C GLY A 476 33.86 5.36 24.69
N ARG A 477 33.12 6.39 25.09
CA ARG A 477 33.63 7.77 25.20
C ARG A 477 34.79 7.88 26.18
N VAL A 478 34.67 7.26 27.36
CA VAL A 478 35.71 7.27 28.39
C VAL A 478 36.96 6.52 27.93
N ALA A 479 36.80 5.40 27.22
CA ALA A 479 37.93 4.66 26.66
C ALA A 479 38.73 5.50 25.65
N GLU A 480 38.05 6.22 24.75
CA GLU A 480 38.71 7.16 23.84
C GLU A 480 39.50 8.23 24.60
N GLU A 481 38.90 8.82 25.62
CA GLU A 481 39.53 9.89 26.40
C GLU A 481 40.74 9.42 27.18
N LEU A 482 40.68 8.26 27.80
CA LEU A 482 41.78 7.67 28.57
C LEU A 482 42.97 7.24 27.69
N VAL A 483 42.72 6.77 26.49
CA VAL A 483 43.78 6.20 25.62
C VAL A 483 44.38 7.25 24.69
N PHE A 484 43.54 8.06 24.05
CA PHE A 484 43.99 9.00 23.00
C PHE A 484 44.08 10.45 23.51
N GLY A 485 43.52 10.72 24.70
CA GLY A 485 43.43 12.06 25.29
C GLY A 485 42.20 12.82 24.80
N ARG A 486 41.82 13.83 25.57
CA ARG A 486 40.59 14.60 25.40
C ARG A 486 40.46 15.32 24.05
N GLU A 487 41.60 15.68 23.46
CA GLU A 487 41.66 16.40 22.19
C GLU A 487 41.37 15.50 20.96
N LYS A 488 41.53 14.20 21.08
CA LYS A 488 41.34 13.22 20.01
C LYS A 488 40.03 12.44 20.09
N VAL A 489 39.18 12.83 21.01
CA VAL A 489 37.86 12.20 21.14
C VAL A 489 36.99 12.55 19.96
N THR A 490 36.25 11.54 19.48
CA THR A 490 35.45 11.67 18.26
C THR A 490 33.96 11.91 18.51
N SER A 491 33.24 12.20 17.45
CA SER A 491 31.77 12.22 17.46
C SER A 491 31.14 10.83 17.49
N GLY A 492 31.93 9.75 17.53
CA GLY A 492 31.44 8.35 17.50
C GLY A 492 30.46 8.06 18.64
N ALA A 493 30.72 8.60 19.81
CA ALA A 493 29.87 8.44 21.00
C ALA A 493 28.55 9.25 20.98
N SER A 494 28.20 9.93 19.88
CA SER A 494 26.98 10.78 19.83
C SER A 494 25.70 9.98 20.10
N SER A 495 25.60 8.77 19.56
CA SER A 495 24.46 7.87 19.78
C SER A 495 24.34 7.43 21.25
N ASP A 496 25.49 7.12 21.88
CA ASP A 496 25.53 6.66 23.26
C ASP A 496 25.13 7.78 24.23
N ILE A 497 25.63 8.99 23.98
CA ILE A 497 25.26 10.19 24.75
C ILE A 497 23.76 10.48 24.61
N GLU A 498 23.22 10.38 23.39
CA GLU A 498 21.79 10.60 23.16
C GLU A 498 20.94 9.55 23.89
N GLN A 499 21.31 8.28 23.81
CA GLN A 499 20.61 7.18 24.49
C GLN A 499 20.70 7.30 26.02
N ALA A 500 21.88 7.65 26.57
CA ALA A 500 22.08 7.86 27.98
C ALA A 500 21.24 9.05 28.50
N THR A 501 21.23 10.16 27.76
CA THR A 501 20.40 11.33 28.10
C THR A 501 18.90 10.98 28.06
N ARG A 502 18.45 10.21 27.09
CA ARG A 502 17.06 9.75 26.99
C ARG A 502 16.69 8.84 28.18
N LEU A 503 17.55 7.91 28.54
CA LEU A 503 17.33 7.01 29.66
C LEU A 503 17.27 7.81 30.98
N ALA A 504 18.24 8.68 31.25
CA ALA A 504 18.27 9.54 32.44
C ALA A 504 17.02 10.45 32.52
N ARG A 505 16.57 11.00 31.38
CA ARG A 505 15.32 11.79 31.32
C ARG A 505 14.11 10.95 31.73
N MET A 506 13.97 9.71 31.21
CA MET A 506 12.88 8.83 31.63
C MET A 506 12.95 8.45 33.10
N MET A 507 14.15 8.21 33.65
CA MET A 507 14.36 7.95 35.09
C MET A 507 13.85 9.10 35.95
N VAL A 508 14.13 10.32 35.56
CA VAL A 508 13.76 11.54 36.29
C VAL A 508 12.28 11.90 36.08
N THR A 509 11.80 11.93 34.83
CA THR A 509 10.50 12.53 34.52
C THR A 509 9.33 11.55 34.50
N ARG A 510 9.56 10.25 34.24
CA ARG A 510 8.48 9.26 34.16
C ARG A 510 8.46 8.28 35.32
N TRP A 511 9.63 7.85 35.78
CA TRP A 511 9.72 6.77 36.77
C TRP A 511 9.96 7.28 38.19
N GLY A 512 10.13 8.60 38.37
CA GLY A 512 10.26 9.21 39.71
C GLY A 512 11.44 8.67 40.50
N LEU A 513 12.58 8.39 39.83
CA LEU A 513 13.79 7.82 40.45
C LEU A 513 14.75 8.87 41.01
N SER A 514 14.42 10.16 40.91
CA SER A 514 15.18 11.24 41.50
C SER A 514 14.65 11.57 42.90
N GLU A 515 15.51 11.56 43.89
CA GLU A 515 15.15 11.98 45.27
C GLU A 515 14.79 13.47 45.34
N ALA A 516 15.43 14.31 44.52
CA ALA A 516 15.20 15.75 44.50
C ALA A 516 13.85 16.16 43.90
N LEU A 517 13.27 15.32 43.07
CA LEU A 517 11.99 15.56 42.38
C LEU A 517 10.86 14.67 42.92
N GLY A 518 11.18 13.62 43.66
CA GLY A 518 10.22 12.66 44.20
C GLY A 518 9.52 11.81 43.18
N THR A 519 8.50 11.06 43.62
CA THR A 519 7.72 10.14 42.80
C THR A 519 6.60 10.85 42.05
N VAL A 520 6.94 11.87 41.26
CA VAL A 520 6.01 12.68 40.47
C VAL A 520 6.34 12.51 38.99
N SER A 521 5.30 12.33 38.15
CA SER A 521 5.48 12.29 36.70
C SER A 521 5.46 13.70 36.12
N TYR A 522 6.55 14.09 35.52
CA TYR A 522 6.71 15.35 34.77
C TYR A 522 6.73 15.10 33.26
N GLY A 523 6.16 13.99 32.80
CA GLY A 523 6.10 13.64 31.39
C GLY A 523 5.28 14.65 30.59
N GLU A 524 5.73 14.97 29.39
CA GLU A 524 4.93 15.70 28.41
C GLU A 524 3.67 14.86 28.12
N ASN A 525 2.47 15.46 28.27
CA ASN A 525 1.26 14.86 27.74
C ASN A 525 1.41 14.81 26.22
N GLN A 526 1.66 13.61 25.65
CA GLN A 526 1.72 13.37 24.22
C GLN A 526 0.31 13.33 23.58
N ASP A 527 -0.74 13.67 24.34
CA ASP A 527 -2.12 13.34 23.96
C ASP A 527 -2.80 14.37 23.03
N GLU A 528 -2.11 15.43 22.59
CA GLU A 528 -2.72 16.35 21.62
C GLU A 528 -1.78 16.67 20.45
N VAL A 529 -1.71 15.74 19.50
CA VAL A 529 -1.30 16.07 18.12
C VAL A 529 -2.51 16.69 17.41
N PHE A 530 -2.77 17.97 17.67
CA PHE A 530 -3.76 18.71 16.94
C PHE A 530 -3.14 19.21 15.61
N LEU A 531 -3.62 18.74 14.48
CA LEU A 531 -3.37 19.29 13.11
C LEU A 531 -1.95 19.22 12.54
N GLY A 532 -1.12 18.25 12.94
CA GLY A 532 0.21 18.13 12.30
C GLY A 532 1.14 19.34 12.55
N MET A 533 0.71 20.35 13.28
CA MET A 533 1.52 21.41 13.86
C MET A 533 1.71 21.10 15.33
N SER A 534 2.96 21.07 15.77
CA SER A 534 3.27 21.07 17.18
C SER A 534 2.69 22.35 17.79
N VAL A 535 1.48 22.26 18.34
CA VAL A 535 0.95 23.28 19.22
C VAL A 535 1.93 23.39 20.37
N SER A 536 2.32 24.61 20.68
CA SER A 536 3.33 24.97 21.66
C SER A 536 3.34 24.00 22.84
N ARG A 537 4.51 23.36 23.09
CA ARG A 537 4.75 22.53 24.26
C ARG A 537 4.33 23.29 25.50
N THR A 538 3.16 22.99 26.00
CA THR A 538 2.76 23.46 27.33
C THR A 538 3.61 22.67 28.33
N GLN A 539 4.70 23.26 28.79
CA GLN A 539 5.47 22.70 29.88
C GLN A 539 4.57 22.73 31.13
N ASN A 540 4.13 21.55 31.55
CA ASN A 540 3.33 21.37 32.77
C ASN A 540 4.16 21.53 34.06
N ALA A 541 5.37 22.07 33.98
CA ALA A 541 6.27 22.26 35.08
C ALA A 541 6.75 23.71 35.13
N SER A 542 6.92 24.23 36.35
CA SER A 542 7.51 25.56 36.55
C SER A 542 8.97 25.58 36.08
N GLU A 543 9.47 26.76 35.70
CA GLU A 543 10.86 26.92 35.24
C GLU A 543 11.88 26.39 36.27
N ALA A 544 11.62 26.62 37.60
CA ALA A 544 12.43 26.07 38.67
C ALA A 544 12.42 24.52 38.70
N THR A 545 11.30 23.89 38.34
CA THR A 545 11.21 22.42 38.23
C THR A 545 11.99 21.92 37.04
N VAL A 546 11.89 22.60 35.87
CA VAL A 546 12.66 22.25 34.68
C VAL A 546 14.17 22.30 34.92
N GLN A 547 14.65 23.35 35.61
CA GLN A 547 16.06 23.45 36.01
C GLN A 547 16.51 22.29 36.91
N LYS A 548 15.65 21.87 37.86
CA LYS A 548 15.93 20.69 38.69
C LYS A 548 15.96 19.39 37.85
N ILE A 549 15.03 19.24 36.91
CA ILE A 549 15.02 18.09 35.99
C ILE A 549 16.34 18.02 35.21
N ASP A 550 16.78 19.13 34.62
CA ASP A 550 18.02 19.17 33.85
C ASP A 550 19.26 18.90 34.76
N THR A 551 19.25 19.37 35.98
CA THR A 551 20.30 19.10 36.97
C THR A 551 20.37 17.60 37.31
N GLU A 552 19.23 16.97 37.57
CA GLU A 552 19.16 15.55 37.90
C GLU A 552 19.52 14.66 36.70
N ILE A 553 19.09 15.01 35.47
CA ILE A 553 19.51 14.30 34.24
C ILE A 553 21.03 14.33 34.12
N ARG A 554 21.63 15.51 34.28
CA ARG A 554 23.09 15.67 34.25
C ARG A 554 23.76 14.81 35.32
N ARG A 555 23.26 14.83 36.56
CA ARG A 555 23.78 14.04 37.67
C ARG A 555 23.85 12.55 37.34
N PHE A 556 22.74 11.96 36.84
CA PHE A 556 22.71 10.55 36.48
C PHE A 556 23.69 10.20 35.35
N VAL A 557 23.81 11.05 34.32
CA VAL A 557 24.77 10.84 33.22
C VAL A 557 26.21 10.97 33.73
N GLU A 558 26.52 11.96 34.59
CA GLU A 558 27.85 12.16 35.18
C GLU A 558 28.22 11.01 36.14
N GLU A 559 27.27 10.48 36.91
CA GLU A 559 27.50 9.31 37.76
C GLU A 559 27.89 8.10 36.91
N GLY A 560 27.16 7.85 35.75
CA GLY A 560 27.50 6.83 34.80
C GLY A 560 28.91 7.02 34.19
N TYR A 561 29.25 8.26 33.81
CA TYR A 561 30.57 8.61 33.29
C TYR A 561 31.68 8.37 34.31
N ASN A 562 31.48 8.76 35.56
CA ASN A 562 32.45 8.59 36.63
C ASN A 562 32.67 7.10 36.96
N GLU A 563 31.60 6.31 36.98
CA GLU A 563 31.70 4.86 37.18
C GLU A 563 32.43 4.17 36.05
N ALA A 564 32.15 4.52 34.78
CA ALA A 564 32.88 4.04 33.62
C ALA A 564 34.38 4.41 33.72
N THR A 565 34.69 5.65 34.13
CA THR A 565 36.06 6.12 34.31
C THR A 565 36.79 5.34 35.41
N ARG A 566 36.15 5.08 36.54
CA ARG A 566 36.71 4.26 37.61
C ARG A 566 37.06 2.85 37.10
N ILE A 567 36.08 2.18 36.49
CA ILE A 567 36.26 0.81 35.99
C ILE A 567 37.38 0.74 34.95
N LEU A 568 37.38 1.62 33.95
CA LEU A 568 38.35 1.60 32.86
C LEU A 568 39.77 1.98 33.31
N THR A 569 39.88 2.80 34.34
CA THR A 569 41.17 3.12 34.97
C THR A 569 41.75 1.92 35.74
N GLU A 570 40.92 1.24 36.54
CA GLU A 570 41.30 0.05 37.30
C GLU A 570 41.59 -1.15 36.36
N LYS A 571 40.87 -1.28 35.24
CA LYS A 571 40.93 -2.38 34.30
C LYS A 571 41.61 -2.02 32.97
N ARG A 572 42.57 -1.08 33.01
CA ARG A 572 43.20 -0.59 31.78
C ARG A 572 43.93 -1.71 31.01
N ALA A 573 44.58 -2.65 31.71
CA ALA A 573 45.23 -3.79 31.06
C ALA A 573 44.24 -4.69 30.33
N ASP A 574 43.05 -4.89 30.91
CA ASP A 574 41.96 -5.67 30.30
C ASP A 574 41.42 -4.97 29.03
N LEU A 575 41.29 -3.65 29.07
CA LEU A 575 40.89 -2.84 27.91
C LEU A 575 41.91 -2.96 26.75
N GLU A 576 43.20 -2.85 27.07
CA GLU A 576 44.28 -2.98 26.08
C GLU A 576 44.31 -4.38 25.46
N ALA A 577 44.13 -5.43 26.27
CA ALA A 577 44.09 -6.80 25.80
C ALA A 577 42.89 -7.02 24.86
N LEU A 578 41.70 -6.51 25.24
CA LEU A 578 40.49 -6.66 24.45
C LEU A 578 40.58 -5.87 23.14
N ALA A 579 41.06 -4.61 23.17
CA ALA A 579 41.24 -3.81 21.96
C ALA A 579 42.21 -4.48 20.97
N LYS A 580 43.31 -5.03 21.44
CA LYS A 580 44.22 -5.82 20.60
C LYS A 580 43.55 -7.06 19.99
N GLY A 581 42.74 -7.78 20.79
CA GLY A 581 41.96 -8.90 20.31
C GLY A 581 40.93 -8.50 19.24
N LEU A 582 40.26 -7.39 19.40
CA LEU A 582 39.32 -6.87 18.39
C LEU A 582 40.03 -6.44 17.11
N LEU A 583 41.24 -5.87 17.19
CA LEU A 583 42.04 -5.55 16.01
C LEU A 583 42.54 -6.83 15.27
N GLU A 584 42.88 -7.91 16.01
CA GLU A 584 43.36 -9.17 15.43
C GLU A 584 42.21 -9.99 14.82
N PHE A 585 41.06 -10.08 15.49
CA PHE A 585 39.95 -10.99 15.15
C PHE A 585 38.71 -10.31 14.60
N GLU A 586 38.64 -8.99 14.62
CA GLU A 586 37.51 -8.11 14.19
C GLU A 586 36.20 -8.36 14.94
N THR A 587 35.94 -9.58 15.37
CA THR A 587 34.73 -9.96 16.15
C THR A 587 35.12 -11.00 17.19
N LEU A 588 34.69 -10.82 18.43
CA LEU A 588 34.90 -11.75 19.54
C LEU A 588 33.55 -12.10 20.17
N SER A 589 33.30 -13.37 20.44
CA SER A 589 32.16 -13.84 21.24
C SER A 589 32.40 -13.55 22.74
N GLY A 590 31.32 -13.59 23.55
CA GLY A 590 31.41 -13.35 24.99
C GLY A 590 32.37 -14.31 25.68
N ASP A 591 32.38 -15.58 25.29
CA ASP A 591 33.29 -16.60 25.84
C ASP A 591 34.76 -16.33 25.42
N GLU A 592 35.00 -15.96 24.16
CA GLU A 592 36.31 -15.56 23.67
C GLU A 592 36.85 -14.31 24.37
N ILE A 593 35.97 -13.33 24.68
CA ILE A 593 36.36 -12.15 25.46
C ILE A 593 36.83 -12.57 26.86
N GLN A 594 36.06 -13.43 27.54
CA GLN A 594 36.42 -13.89 28.87
C GLN A 594 37.73 -14.69 28.89
N ASP A 595 37.94 -15.53 27.87
CA ASP A 595 39.19 -16.30 27.75
C ASP A 595 40.38 -15.40 27.42
N LEU A 596 40.20 -14.39 26.58
CA LEU A 596 41.22 -13.40 26.27
C LEU A 596 41.68 -12.63 27.52
N LEU A 597 40.73 -12.21 28.37
CA LEU A 597 40.99 -11.51 29.62
C LEU A 597 41.72 -12.41 30.66
N LYS A 598 41.60 -13.74 30.53
CA LYS A 598 42.36 -14.72 31.31
C LYS A 598 43.74 -15.07 30.70
N GLY A 599 44.12 -14.38 29.61
CA GLY A 599 45.38 -14.59 28.91
C GLY A 599 45.39 -15.79 27.94
N LYS A 600 44.22 -16.37 27.62
CA LYS A 600 44.09 -17.44 26.67
C LYS A 600 43.73 -16.85 25.30
N LYS A 601 44.48 -17.21 24.23
CA LYS A 601 44.09 -16.79 22.89
C LYS A 601 42.86 -17.57 22.41
N PRO A 602 41.91 -16.93 21.69
CA PRO A 602 40.83 -17.63 21.04
C PRO A 602 41.33 -18.72 20.10
N ASN A 603 40.92 -19.97 20.33
CA ASN A 603 41.32 -21.08 19.46
C ASN A 603 40.36 -21.17 18.28
N ARG A 604 40.57 -20.33 17.28
CA ARG A 604 39.93 -20.49 15.98
C ARG A 604 40.76 -21.43 15.15
N GLU A 605 40.40 -22.72 15.09
CA GLU A 605 40.89 -23.59 14.04
C GLU A 605 40.64 -22.86 12.73
N SER A 606 41.72 -22.52 12.04
CA SER A 606 41.69 -21.82 10.77
C SER A 606 40.95 -22.69 9.75
N VAL A 607 39.66 -22.46 9.61
CA VAL A 607 38.95 -22.81 8.39
C VAL A 607 39.48 -21.84 7.33
N LEU A 608 40.71 -22.16 6.85
CA LEU A 608 41.24 -21.62 5.61
C LEU A 608 40.37 -22.20 4.50
N GLU A 609 39.20 -21.60 4.27
CA GLU A 609 38.60 -21.74 2.96
C GLU A 609 39.59 -21.14 1.95
N PRO A 610 40.06 -21.92 0.96
CA PRO A 610 40.93 -21.38 -0.07
C PRO A 610 40.18 -20.20 -0.71
N ALA A 611 40.82 -19.04 -0.69
CA ALA A 611 40.28 -17.82 -1.30
C ALA A 611 40.00 -18.13 -2.78
N THR A 612 38.77 -18.46 -3.10
CA THR A 612 38.33 -18.51 -4.48
C THR A 612 38.48 -17.10 -5.06
N PRO A 613 39.15 -16.95 -6.21
CA PRO A 613 39.35 -15.64 -6.80
C PRO A 613 37.99 -14.96 -6.96
N ARG A 614 37.83 -13.77 -6.37
CA ARG A 614 36.59 -12.96 -6.40
C ARG A 614 36.30 -12.62 -7.85
N THR A 615 35.49 -13.41 -8.52
CA THR A 615 34.82 -12.99 -9.75
C THR A 615 33.84 -11.89 -9.38
N SER A 616 34.02 -10.72 -10.01
CA SER A 616 33.12 -9.57 -9.85
C SER A 616 31.65 -10.03 -9.89
N ALA A 617 30.86 -9.68 -8.89
CA ALA A 617 29.43 -9.97 -8.83
C ALA A 617 28.59 -9.12 -9.80
N VAL A 618 29.25 -8.30 -10.61
CA VAL A 618 28.61 -7.57 -11.71
C VAL A 618 28.62 -8.52 -12.92
N PRO A 619 27.46 -8.98 -13.41
CA PRO A 619 27.42 -9.74 -14.65
C PRO A 619 28.09 -8.89 -15.74
N PRO A 620 28.99 -9.46 -16.57
CA PRO A 620 29.53 -8.74 -17.71
C PRO A 620 28.36 -8.25 -18.56
N ALA A 621 28.38 -6.97 -18.93
CA ALA A 621 27.35 -6.37 -19.76
C ALA A 621 27.10 -7.29 -20.97
N GLY A 622 25.94 -7.94 -20.99
CA GLY A 622 25.62 -8.93 -22.00
C GLY A 622 25.74 -8.29 -23.38
N LYS A 623 26.37 -9.00 -24.29
CA LYS A 623 26.37 -8.62 -25.72
C LYS A 623 24.92 -8.30 -26.12
N PRO A 624 24.67 -7.21 -26.86
CA PRO A 624 23.31 -6.87 -27.28
C PRO A 624 22.71 -8.07 -28.03
N ARG A 625 21.53 -8.49 -27.60
CA ARG A 625 20.76 -9.53 -28.32
C ARG A 625 20.55 -9.04 -29.74
N PRO A 626 20.80 -9.87 -30.77
CA PRO A 626 20.46 -9.53 -32.14
C PRO A 626 18.95 -9.22 -32.19
N ARG A 627 18.59 -8.13 -32.85
CA ARG A 627 17.20 -7.79 -33.11
C ARG A 627 16.57 -8.94 -33.89
N PRO A 628 15.33 -9.36 -33.58
CA PRO A 628 14.64 -10.34 -34.40
C PRO A 628 14.45 -9.73 -35.79
N ASP A 629 14.73 -10.55 -36.80
CA ASP A 629 14.56 -10.21 -38.23
C ASP A 629 13.08 -9.95 -38.51
N PRO A 630 12.69 -8.81 -39.09
CA PRO A 630 11.28 -8.52 -39.37
C PRO A 630 10.64 -9.40 -40.45
N ASP A 631 11.43 -10.26 -41.13
CA ASP A 631 10.97 -11.07 -42.25
C ASP A 631 10.87 -12.58 -41.98
N ALA A 632 10.93 -13.04 -40.72
CA ALA A 632 10.64 -14.43 -40.40
C ALA A 632 9.14 -14.68 -40.48
N GLY A 633 8.71 -15.17 -41.65
CA GLY A 633 7.33 -15.51 -41.96
C GLY A 633 6.75 -16.56 -41.00
N LEU A 634 5.49 -16.34 -40.66
CA LEU A 634 4.62 -17.25 -39.92
C LEU A 634 4.39 -18.54 -40.77
N GLU A 635 4.96 -19.66 -40.36
CA GLU A 635 4.50 -20.97 -40.84
C GLU A 635 3.16 -21.32 -40.17
N PRO A 636 2.18 -21.85 -40.96
CA PRO A 636 0.88 -22.24 -40.41
C PRO A 636 0.98 -23.54 -39.62
N GLN A 637 0.47 -23.52 -38.37
CA GLN A 637 0.32 -24.73 -37.56
C GLN A 637 -0.79 -25.64 -38.13
N PRO A 638 -0.60 -26.97 -38.15
CA PRO A 638 -1.66 -27.90 -38.55
C PRO A 638 -2.70 -28.04 -37.43
N GLN A 639 -3.97 -27.98 -37.84
CA GLN A 639 -5.12 -28.32 -37.00
C GLN A 639 -5.17 -29.83 -36.75
N ALA A 640 -5.26 -30.21 -35.50
CA ALA A 640 -5.83 -31.46 -35.03
C ALA A 640 -6.53 -31.24 -33.67
#